data_28b6adbadbde68d9556e083895bf74a3
#
_entry.id   28b6adbadbde68d9556e083895bf74a3
#
_cell.length_a   1.000
_cell.length_b   1.000
_cell.length_c   1.000
_cell.angle_alpha   90.00
_cell.angle_beta   90.00
_cell.angle_gamma   90.00
#
_symmetry.space_group_name_H-M   'P 1'
#
loop_
_entity.id
_entity.type
_entity.pdbx_description
1 polymer ?
#
loop_
_entity_poly.entity_id
_entity_poly.type
_entity_poly.pdbx_seq_one_letter_code
_entity_poly.pdbx_strand_id
1 'polypeptide(L)'
;MEYYPNTLPKFLQSGYSLKRNPSVLRTTMTNGTVRQRLLSVDAPHTLSVNLQFNNITDYQTWLNFYENSIHHGCDWFIAPILNDRLETTDPIIARKVRIQNGQITESLNFRNSIGACYKISMTLDVDNVEFDQTWSSYYA
;
A
#
# COMPACT_ATOMS: atom_id res chain seq x y z
N MET A 1 16.26 4.54 -0.42
CA MET A 1 14.85 4.26 -0.70
C MET A 1 14.00 5.39 -0.18
N GLU A 2 13.01 5.79 -0.95
CA GLU A 2 12.16 6.93 -0.59
C GLU A 2 11.13 6.55 0.46
N TYR A 3 10.77 7.52 1.31
CA TYR A 3 9.75 7.36 2.34
C TYR A 3 8.51 8.17 1.97
N TYR A 4 7.34 7.56 2.16
CA TYR A 4 6.09 8.32 2.07
C TYR A 4 6.14 9.47 3.08
N PRO A 5 5.85 10.72 2.65
CA PRO A 5 6.00 11.88 3.54
C PRO A 5 5.16 11.74 4.82
N ASN A 6 5.80 11.93 5.97
CA ASN A 6 5.11 11.79 7.26
C ASN A 6 4.19 12.96 7.59
N THR A 7 4.25 14.05 6.81
CA THR A 7 3.34 15.19 6.93
C THR A 7 2.01 14.96 6.24
N LEU A 8 1.93 13.94 5.36
CA LEU A 8 0.69 13.60 4.66
C LEU A 8 -0.20 12.69 5.50
N PRO A 9 -1.54 12.71 5.26
CA PRO A 9 -2.44 11.78 5.93
C PRO A 9 -2.09 10.34 5.62
N LYS A 10 -2.33 9.46 6.59
CA LYS A 10 -2.19 8.02 6.38
C LYS A 10 -3.37 7.49 5.56
N PHE A 11 -3.24 6.26 5.09
CA PHE A 11 -4.29 5.62 4.30
C PHE A 11 -5.61 5.55 5.06
N LEU A 12 -6.71 5.80 4.36
CA LEU A 12 -8.04 5.78 4.95
C LEU A 12 -8.45 4.35 5.33
N GLN A 13 -9.26 4.24 6.37
CA GLN A 13 -9.87 2.97 6.75
C GLN A 13 -10.85 2.48 5.69
N SER A 14 -11.58 3.40 5.05
CA SER A 14 -12.51 3.07 3.98
C SER A 14 -11.76 2.53 2.77
N GLY A 15 -12.14 1.35 2.31
CA GLY A 15 -11.51 0.70 1.16
C GLY A 15 -10.15 0.06 1.43
N TYR A 16 -9.69 0.06 2.67
CA TYR A 16 -8.45 -0.59 3.05
C TYR A 16 -8.64 -2.11 3.03
N SER A 17 -7.86 -2.80 2.20
CA SER A 17 -7.99 -4.26 2.03
C SER A 17 -6.63 -4.86 1.69
N LEU A 18 -6.22 -5.84 2.50
CA LEU A 18 -4.98 -6.59 2.26
C LEU A 18 -5.32 -8.00 1.79
N LYS A 19 -4.77 -8.39 0.64
CA LYS A 19 -4.91 -9.73 0.11
C LYS A 19 -3.54 -10.43 0.18
N ARG A 20 -3.49 -11.53 0.90
CA ARG A 20 -2.28 -12.36 0.99
C ARG A 20 -2.23 -13.31 -0.19
N ASN A 21 -1.08 -13.37 -0.85
CA ASN A 21 -0.89 -14.15 -2.07
C ASN A 21 0.21 -15.20 -1.91
N PRO A 22 0.02 -16.23 -1.07
CA PRO A 22 1.00 -17.31 -1.00
C PRO A 22 1.03 -18.09 -2.31
N SER A 23 2.19 -18.57 -2.70
CA SER A 23 2.31 -19.47 -3.84
C SER A 23 1.89 -20.86 -3.42
N VAL A 24 0.79 -21.35 -3.99
CA VAL A 24 0.17 -22.62 -3.61
C VAL A 24 -0.03 -23.48 -4.85
N LEU A 25 0.44 -24.72 -4.78
CA LEU A 25 0.15 -25.73 -5.79
C LEU A 25 -1.17 -26.44 -5.46
N ARG A 26 -2.09 -26.42 -6.41
CA ARG A 26 -3.40 -27.07 -6.27
C ARG A 26 -3.56 -28.12 -7.36
N THR A 27 -3.81 -29.38 -6.97
CA THR A 27 -3.96 -30.49 -7.90
C THR A 27 -5.28 -31.19 -7.64
N THR A 28 -6.09 -31.38 -8.70
CA THR A 28 -7.35 -32.14 -8.65
C THR A 28 -7.04 -33.61 -8.92
N MET A 29 -7.45 -34.47 -7.99
CA MET A 29 -7.30 -35.92 -8.13
C MET A 29 -8.42 -36.51 -8.98
N THR A 30 -8.19 -37.68 -9.57
CA THR A 30 -9.17 -38.38 -10.42
C THR A 30 -10.47 -38.73 -9.69
N ASN A 31 -10.43 -38.87 -8.37
CA ASN A 31 -11.61 -39.16 -7.54
C ASN A 31 -12.35 -37.89 -7.11
N GLY A 32 -12.01 -36.71 -7.65
CA GLY A 32 -12.62 -35.43 -7.31
C GLY A 32 -12.01 -34.74 -6.09
N THR A 33 -11.08 -35.39 -5.38
CA THR A 33 -10.39 -34.79 -4.23
C THR A 33 -9.36 -33.79 -4.71
N VAL A 34 -9.35 -32.59 -4.10
CA VAL A 34 -8.38 -31.54 -4.40
C VAL A 34 -7.28 -31.55 -3.36
N ARG A 35 -6.04 -31.64 -3.81
CA ARG A 35 -4.85 -31.49 -2.96
C ARG A 35 -4.24 -30.13 -3.15
N GLN A 36 -3.74 -29.57 -2.06
CA GLN A 36 -3.16 -28.25 -2.05
C GLN A 36 -1.95 -28.22 -1.11
N ARG A 37 -0.87 -27.62 -1.59
CA ARG A 37 0.33 -27.45 -0.75
C ARG A 37 0.96 -26.09 -0.98
N LEU A 38 1.60 -25.57 0.05
CA LEU A 38 2.32 -24.31 0.00
C LEU A 38 3.66 -24.52 -0.71
N LEU A 39 3.91 -23.71 -1.75
CA LEU A 39 5.21 -23.70 -2.44
C LEU A 39 6.12 -22.60 -1.91
N SER A 40 5.57 -21.39 -1.65
CA SER A 40 6.35 -20.26 -1.18
C SER A 40 5.44 -19.24 -0.49
N VAL A 41 6.00 -18.52 0.49
CA VAL A 41 5.31 -17.41 1.15
C VAL A 41 5.89 -16.05 0.75
N ASP A 42 6.85 -16.03 -0.19
CA ASP A 42 7.61 -14.82 -0.52
C ASP A 42 6.95 -13.94 -1.57
N ALA A 43 5.84 -14.38 -2.16
CA ALA A 43 5.11 -13.56 -3.13
C ALA A 43 4.59 -12.27 -2.50
N PRO A 44 4.67 -11.12 -3.20
CA PRO A 44 4.14 -9.87 -2.68
C PRO A 44 2.65 -9.95 -2.38
N HIS A 45 2.23 -9.32 -1.30
CA HIS A 45 0.81 -9.17 -0.99
C HIS A 45 0.23 -7.98 -1.73
N THR A 46 -1.08 -7.99 -1.97
CA THR A 46 -1.79 -6.91 -2.63
C THR A 46 -2.56 -6.11 -1.59
N LEU A 47 -2.33 -4.79 -1.57
CA LEU A 47 -2.97 -3.87 -0.64
C LEU A 47 -3.73 -2.80 -1.42
N SER A 48 -5.05 -2.72 -1.21
CA SER A 48 -5.88 -1.67 -1.80
C SER A 48 -6.07 -0.57 -0.76
N VAL A 49 -5.75 0.67 -1.12
CA VAL A 49 -5.81 1.81 -0.21
C VAL A 49 -6.40 3.03 -0.88
N ASN A 50 -6.94 3.92 -0.05
CA ASN A 50 -7.42 5.23 -0.47
C ASN A 50 -6.74 6.31 0.35
N LEU A 51 -6.41 7.43 -0.30
CA LEU A 51 -5.92 8.64 0.34
C LEU A 51 -6.93 9.75 0.13
N GLN A 52 -7.02 10.67 1.07
CA GLN A 52 -7.85 11.85 0.95
C GLN A 52 -7.09 13.08 1.40
N PHE A 53 -7.04 14.09 0.55
CA PHE A 53 -6.44 15.38 0.85
C PHE A 53 -7.51 16.47 0.79
N ASN A 54 -7.58 17.29 1.83
CA ASN A 54 -8.58 18.35 1.94
C ASN A 54 -8.03 19.72 1.54
N ASN A 55 -6.76 19.80 1.17
CA ASN A 55 -6.13 21.03 0.73
C ASN A 55 -5.17 20.77 -0.43
N ILE A 56 -4.89 21.83 -1.20
CA ILE A 56 -4.04 21.73 -2.38
C ILE A 56 -2.58 21.48 -2.02
N THR A 57 -2.11 21.95 -0.87
CA THR A 57 -0.72 21.82 -0.48
C THR A 57 -0.35 20.36 -0.27
N ASP A 58 -1.17 19.60 0.43
CA ASP A 58 -0.96 18.18 0.66
C ASP A 58 -1.03 17.39 -0.65
N TYR A 59 -2.02 17.73 -1.51
CA TYR A 59 -2.15 17.09 -2.80
C TYR A 59 -0.92 17.32 -3.67
N GLN A 60 -0.40 18.54 -3.70
CA GLN A 60 0.81 18.84 -4.46
C GLN A 60 2.06 18.15 -3.89
N THR A 61 2.14 18.01 -2.58
CA THR A 61 3.22 17.23 -1.94
C THR A 61 3.17 15.77 -2.37
N TRP A 62 1.97 15.21 -2.41
CA TRP A 62 1.78 13.85 -2.92
C TRP A 62 2.15 13.71 -4.39
N LEU A 63 1.72 14.65 -5.23
CA LEU A 63 2.06 14.62 -6.66
C LEU A 63 3.56 14.72 -6.89
N ASN A 64 4.24 15.60 -6.15
CA ASN A 64 5.69 15.72 -6.25
C ASN A 64 6.38 14.40 -5.86
N PHE A 65 5.91 13.77 -4.79
CA PHE A 65 6.43 12.47 -4.39
C PHE A 65 6.18 11.42 -5.48
N TYR A 66 4.96 11.34 -6.01
CA TYR A 66 4.59 10.37 -7.03
C TYR A 66 5.40 10.55 -8.32
N GLU A 67 5.53 11.79 -8.79
CA GLU A 67 6.18 12.05 -10.07
C GLU A 67 7.71 12.01 -9.99
N ASN A 68 8.29 12.54 -8.93
CA ASN A 68 9.74 12.76 -8.85
C ASN A 68 10.46 11.77 -7.95
N SER A 69 9.88 11.39 -6.82
CA SER A 69 10.56 10.50 -5.87
C SER A 69 10.43 9.02 -6.25
N ILE A 70 9.27 8.60 -6.72
CA ILE A 70 9.02 7.21 -7.07
C ILE A 70 8.80 7.01 -8.58
N HIS A 71 9.11 8.01 -9.38
CA HIS A 71 9.09 7.95 -10.86
C HIS A 71 7.77 7.39 -11.40
N HIS A 72 6.67 8.09 -11.09
CA HIS A 72 5.31 7.70 -11.50
C HIS A 72 4.90 6.31 -11.00
N GLY A 73 5.34 5.97 -9.81
CA GLY A 73 4.95 4.71 -9.17
C GLY A 73 5.75 3.49 -9.61
N CYS A 74 6.86 3.68 -10.33
CA CYS A 74 7.69 2.56 -10.75
C CYS A 74 8.55 2.00 -9.60
N ASP A 75 8.97 2.84 -8.67
CA ASP A 75 9.93 2.47 -7.64
C ASP A 75 9.25 2.01 -6.36
N TRP A 76 9.96 1.16 -5.62
CA TRP A 76 9.58 0.80 -4.27
C TRP A 76 9.79 1.98 -3.32
N PHE A 77 8.92 2.09 -2.32
CA PHE A 77 9.05 3.11 -1.28
C PHE A 77 8.55 2.56 0.05
N ILE A 78 8.84 3.26 1.13
CA ILE A 78 8.42 2.87 2.47
C ILE A 78 7.16 3.66 2.83
N ALA A 79 6.10 2.98 3.24
CA ALA A 79 4.84 3.60 3.61
C ALA A 79 4.28 3.00 4.90
N PRO A 80 3.60 3.81 5.74
CA PRO A 80 2.95 3.29 6.93
C PRO A 80 1.68 2.53 6.57
N ILE A 81 1.58 1.30 7.04
CA ILE A 81 0.40 0.45 6.86
C ILE A 81 0.01 -0.17 8.20
N LEU A 82 -1.15 -0.79 8.27
CA LEU A 82 -1.54 -1.55 9.45
C LEU A 82 -0.66 -2.79 9.58
N ASN A 83 -0.36 -3.15 10.83
CA ASN A 83 0.53 -4.26 11.11
C ASN A 83 -0.03 -5.57 10.54
N ASP A 84 0.73 -6.19 9.64
CA ASP A 84 0.43 -7.48 9.02
C ASP A 84 1.50 -8.53 9.33
N ARG A 85 2.37 -8.26 10.32
CA ARG A 85 3.53 -9.10 10.64
C ARG A 85 3.50 -9.56 12.09
N LEU A 86 4.24 -10.64 12.36
CA LEU A 86 4.36 -11.20 13.70
C LEU A 86 5.55 -10.65 14.49
N GLU A 87 6.48 -9.95 13.82
CA GLU A 87 7.73 -9.49 14.43
C GLU A 87 7.53 -8.35 15.43
N THR A 88 6.42 -7.65 15.36
CA THR A 88 6.12 -6.54 16.24
C THR A 88 4.64 -6.50 16.60
N THR A 89 4.33 -5.89 17.75
CA THR A 89 2.94 -5.70 18.20
C THR A 89 2.43 -4.28 17.95
N ASP A 90 3.24 -3.41 17.34
CA ASP A 90 2.83 -2.06 17.01
C ASP A 90 1.66 -2.06 16.01
N PRO A 91 0.62 -1.24 16.22
CA PRO A 91 -0.55 -1.26 15.31
C PRO A 91 -0.26 -0.73 13.92
N ILE A 92 0.72 0.17 13.76
CA ILE A 92 1.11 0.75 12.48
C ILE A 92 2.59 0.48 12.27
N ILE A 93 2.92 -0.05 11.12
CA ILE A 93 4.31 -0.35 10.75
C ILE A 93 4.60 0.23 9.37
N ALA A 94 5.88 0.48 9.11
CA ALA A 94 6.32 0.90 7.79
C ALA A 94 6.76 -0.32 6.98
N ARG A 95 6.27 -0.43 5.76
CA ARG A 95 6.57 -1.55 4.87
C ARG A 95 7.04 -1.03 3.52
N LYS A 96 7.85 -1.84 2.87
CA LYS A 96 8.29 -1.60 1.51
C LYS A 96 7.15 -1.93 0.56
N VAL A 97 6.68 -0.93 -0.18
CA VAL A 97 5.53 -1.07 -1.08
C VAL A 97 5.84 -0.45 -2.44
N ARG A 98 5.07 -0.85 -3.43
CA ARG A 98 5.16 -0.30 -4.79
C ARG A 98 3.75 -0.19 -5.37
N ILE A 99 3.48 0.88 -6.11
CA ILE A 99 2.21 1.04 -6.79
C ILE A 99 2.14 0.04 -7.95
N GLN A 100 1.11 -0.79 -7.96
CA GLN A 100 0.93 -1.80 -8.99
C GLN A 100 0.71 -1.13 -10.35
N ASN A 101 1.55 -1.44 -11.33
CA ASN A 101 1.55 -0.86 -12.66
C ASN A 101 1.73 0.68 -12.69
N GLY A 102 2.11 1.29 -11.58
CA GLY A 102 2.22 2.74 -11.48
C GLY A 102 0.89 3.48 -11.59
N GLN A 103 -0.23 2.78 -11.53
CA GLN A 103 -1.55 3.37 -11.76
C GLN A 103 -2.18 3.87 -10.48
N ILE A 104 -2.69 5.10 -10.53
CA ILE A 104 -3.51 5.68 -9.47
C ILE A 104 -4.81 6.19 -10.09
N THR A 105 -5.90 6.14 -9.33
CA THR A 105 -7.17 6.71 -9.74
C THR A 105 -7.45 7.91 -8.85
N GLU A 106 -7.64 9.08 -9.46
CA GLU A 106 -7.93 10.31 -8.74
C GLU A 106 -9.39 10.68 -8.92
N SER A 107 -10.04 11.02 -7.81
CA SER A 107 -11.41 11.52 -7.79
C SER A 107 -11.43 12.89 -7.13
N LEU A 108 -11.84 13.90 -7.87
CA LEU A 108 -11.82 15.29 -7.42
C LEU A 108 -13.26 15.75 -7.17
N ASN A 109 -13.52 16.25 -5.98
CA ASN A 109 -14.82 16.79 -5.62
C ASN A 109 -14.68 18.24 -5.18
N PHE A 110 -15.59 19.09 -5.66
CA PHE A 110 -15.72 20.46 -5.17
C PHE A 110 -16.61 20.45 -3.92
N ARG A 111 -16.10 21.04 -2.85
CA ARG A 111 -16.90 21.30 -1.66
C ARG A 111 -17.26 22.77 -1.66
N ASN A 112 -18.43 23.11 -2.14
CA ASN A 112 -19.01 24.46 -2.13
C ASN A 112 -18.03 25.57 -1.70
N SER A 113 -18.27 26.24 -0.58
CA SER A 113 -17.40 27.33 -0.11
C SER A 113 -16.14 26.87 0.63
N ILE A 114 -15.94 25.56 0.83
CA ILE A 114 -14.83 25.03 1.65
C ILE A 114 -13.61 24.67 0.80
N GLY A 115 -13.78 24.51 -0.53
CA GLY A 115 -12.70 24.18 -1.44
C GLY A 115 -12.83 22.80 -2.07
N ALA A 116 -11.71 22.19 -2.45
CA ALA A 116 -11.69 20.93 -3.15
C ALA A 116 -11.30 19.78 -2.21
N CYS A 117 -11.81 18.59 -2.52
CA CYS A 117 -11.43 17.34 -1.87
C CYS A 117 -10.80 16.43 -2.92
N TYR A 118 -9.61 15.93 -2.65
CA TYR A 118 -8.87 15.06 -3.55
C TYR A 118 -8.82 13.67 -2.96
N LYS A 119 -9.38 12.69 -3.67
CA LYS A 119 -9.31 11.27 -3.28
C LYS A 119 -8.46 10.51 -4.28
N ILE A 120 -7.57 9.68 -3.76
CA ILE A 120 -6.68 8.87 -4.59
C ILE A 120 -6.87 7.41 -4.18
N SER A 121 -7.17 6.56 -5.15
CA SER A 121 -7.28 5.12 -4.96
C SER A 121 -6.13 4.44 -5.70
N MET A 122 -5.48 3.48 -5.04
CA MET A 122 -4.39 2.74 -5.65
C MET A 122 -4.30 1.34 -5.06
N THR A 123 -3.65 0.46 -5.81
CA THR A 123 -3.32 -0.89 -5.36
C THR A 123 -1.82 -0.98 -5.21
N LEU A 124 -1.36 -1.44 -4.06
CA LEU A 124 0.06 -1.55 -3.74
C LEU A 124 0.48 -3.02 -3.70
N ASP A 125 1.69 -3.29 -4.19
CA ASP A 125 2.38 -4.53 -3.89
C ASP A 125 3.17 -4.34 -2.61
N VAL A 126 2.96 -5.21 -1.63
CA VAL A 126 3.68 -5.18 -0.35
C VAL A 126 4.76 -6.24 -0.39
N ASP A 127 6.02 -5.85 -0.23
CA ASP A 127 7.13 -6.79 -0.20
C ASP A 127 7.01 -7.69 1.03
N ASN A 128 6.99 -9.00 0.81
CA ASN A 128 6.84 -9.98 1.87
C ASN A 128 8.17 -10.58 2.34
N VAL A 129 9.28 -10.19 1.75
CA VAL A 129 10.62 -10.71 2.09
C VAL A 129 11.34 -9.80 3.06
N GLU A 130 11.35 -8.49 2.82
CA GLU A 130 12.08 -7.51 3.62
C GLU A 130 11.18 -6.85 4.66
N PHE A 131 11.67 -6.77 5.89
CA PHE A 131 11.03 -6.01 6.95
C PHE A 131 12.12 -5.44 7.86
N ASP A 132 12.12 -4.13 8.04
CA ASP A 132 13.05 -3.42 8.91
C ASP A 132 12.26 -2.60 9.93
N GLN A 133 12.37 -2.98 11.20
CA GLN A 133 11.65 -2.29 12.28
C GLN A 133 12.07 -0.82 12.41
N THR A 134 13.28 -0.46 11.98
CA THR A 134 13.74 0.93 12.05
C THR A 134 12.94 1.87 11.15
N TRP A 135 12.33 1.34 10.07
CA TRP A 135 11.48 2.15 9.19
C TRP A 135 10.28 2.72 9.93
N SER A 136 9.74 1.97 10.89
CA SER A 136 8.55 2.39 11.63
C SER A 136 8.80 3.62 12.50
N SER A 137 10.04 3.85 12.93
CA SER A 137 10.37 5.01 13.75
C SER A 137 10.21 6.34 13.01
N TYR A 138 10.31 6.33 11.68
CA TYR A 138 10.08 7.52 10.86
C TYR A 138 8.65 8.05 10.98
N TYR A 139 7.68 7.14 11.23
CA TYR A 139 6.26 7.50 11.32
C TYR A 139 5.75 7.51 12.78
N ALA A 140 6.62 7.32 13.72
CA ALA A 140 6.27 7.28 15.13
C ALA A 140 5.89 8.67 15.70
#